data_22317a1c22016b1d9d0937b3c1ca5cdb
#
_entry.id   22317a1c22016b1d9d0937b3c1ca5cdb
#
_cell.length_a   1.000
_cell.length_b   1.000
_cell.length_c   1.000
_cell.angle_alpha   90.00
_cell.angle_beta   90.00
_cell.angle_gamma   90.00
#
_symmetry.space_group_name_H-M   'P 1'
#
loop_
_entity.id
_entity.type
_entity.pdbx_description
1 polymer ?
#
loop_
_entity_poly.entity_id
_entity_poly.type
_entity_poly.pdbx_seq_one_letter_code
_entity_poly.pdbx_strand_id
1 'polypeptide(L)'
;MNKESSFESGRCQCGDITYTLDKNKVISTHHCHCKDCQRTTGSGKATILFIAKKYVDLNGELKFFESKGSSGSHVRRGFCPNCGSGILSYSKEISRIFYVKAGTLDDSSWVKIDSNFFTKSANNWNKPDESIKCFEGNPSIISGIKTIIKSF
;
A
#
# COMPACT_ATOMS: atom_id res chain seq x y z
N MET A 1 -26.17 13.28 15.87
CA MET A 1 -24.78 12.80 15.68
C MET A 1 -24.57 12.43 14.22
N ASN A 2 -23.81 13.19 13.49
CA ASN A 2 -23.39 12.81 12.14
C ASN A 2 -22.42 11.62 12.27
N LYS A 3 -22.85 10.45 11.80
CA LYS A 3 -21.96 9.31 11.62
C LYS A 3 -21.00 9.71 10.51
N GLU A 4 -19.76 10.02 10.86
CA GLU A 4 -18.72 10.30 9.89
C GLU A 4 -18.62 9.11 8.94
N SER A 5 -18.65 9.37 7.63
CA SER A 5 -18.57 8.30 6.64
C SER A 5 -17.29 7.50 6.83
N SER A 6 -17.38 6.17 6.83
CA SER A 6 -16.21 5.30 6.85
C SER A 6 -15.56 5.15 5.48
N PHE A 7 -16.20 5.65 4.42
CA PHE A 7 -15.71 5.56 3.06
C PHE A 7 -14.85 6.77 2.71
N GLU A 8 -13.68 6.48 2.17
CA GLU A 8 -12.69 7.45 1.71
C GLU A 8 -12.47 7.30 0.22
N SER A 9 -12.25 8.42 -0.45
CA SER A 9 -12.01 8.47 -1.89
C SER A 9 -10.53 8.69 -2.19
N GLY A 10 -10.11 8.20 -3.35
CA GLY A 10 -8.78 8.46 -3.89
C GLY A 10 -8.79 8.44 -5.41
N ARG A 11 -7.72 8.89 -6.02
CA ARG A 11 -7.61 8.96 -7.48
C ARG A 11 -6.17 9.10 -7.95
N CYS A 12 -5.96 8.86 -9.24
CA CYS A 12 -4.72 9.22 -9.92
C CYS A 12 -4.66 10.73 -10.21
N GLN A 13 -3.50 11.20 -10.62
CA GLN A 13 -3.27 12.63 -10.88
C GLN A 13 -4.24 13.20 -11.94
N CYS A 14 -4.52 12.48 -13.03
CA CYS A 14 -5.41 12.96 -14.10
C CYS A 14 -6.89 12.74 -13.82
N GLY A 15 -7.25 11.91 -12.84
CA GLY A 15 -8.63 11.59 -12.49
C GLY A 15 -9.27 10.44 -13.29
N ASP A 16 -8.56 9.84 -14.25
CA ASP A 16 -9.12 8.71 -15.02
C ASP A 16 -9.35 7.46 -14.18
N ILE A 17 -8.55 7.29 -13.13
CA ILE A 17 -8.71 6.23 -12.14
C ILE A 17 -9.19 6.85 -10.84
N THR A 18 -10.29 6.34 -10.33
CA THR A 18 -10.84 6.71 -9.02
C THR A 18 -11.14 5.45 -8.22
N TYR A 19 -11.19 5.58 -6.92
CA TYR A 19 -11.60 4.49 -6.04
C TYR A 19 -12.21 5.01 -4.75
N THR A 20 -12.96 4.15 -4.10
CA THR A 20 -13.38 4.32 -2.71
C THR A 20 -12.94 3.11 -1.90
N LEU A 21 -12.66 3.32 -0.65
CA LEU A 21 -12.36 2.24 0.31
C LEU A 21 -13.03 2.51 1.65
N ASP A 22 -13.27 1.45 2.41
CA ASP A 22 -13.72 1.56 3.79
C ASP A 22 -12.53 1.66 4.74
N LYS A 23 -12.26 2.85 5.30
CA LYS A 23 -11.12 3.09 6.19
C LYS A 23 -11.15 2.20 7.45
N ASN A 24 -12.34 1.81 7.91
CA ASN A 24 -12.49 0.91 9.06
C ASN A 24 -12.09 -0.54 8.76
N LYS A 25 -11.84 -0.87 7.49
CA LYS A 25 -11.40 -2.19 7.03
C LYS A 25 -9.94 -2.23 6.63
N VAL A 26 -9.20 -1.13 6.81
CA VAL A 26 -7.75 -1.12 6.67
C VAL A 26 -7.14 -2.02 7.75
N ILE A 27 -6.35 -3.00 7.32
CA ILE A 27 -5.73 -4.00 8.20
C ILE A 27 -4.54 -3.39 8.91
N SER A 28 -3.69 -2.72 8.15
CA SER A 28 -2.46 -2.09 8.64
C SER A 28 -1.89 -1.13 7.61
N THR A 29 -1.02 -0.24 8.06
CA THR A 29 -0.39 0.76 7.20
C THR A 29 1.12 0.79 7.44
N HIS A 30 1.89 0.81 6.36
CA HIS A 30 3.33 0.66 6.44
C HIS A 30 4.07 1.61 5.50
N HIS A 31 5.24 2.05 5.94
CA HIS A 31 6.28 2.57 5.06
C HIS A 31 7.14 1.42 4.56
N CYS A 32 7.27 1.26 3.27
CA CYS A 32 8.15 0.25 2.67
C CYS A 32 9.37 0.92 2.03
N HIS A 33 10.54 0.63 2.57
CA HIS A 33 11.82 1.18 2.12
C HIS A 33 12.56 0.28 1.12
N CYS A 34 11.95 -0.78 0.62
CA CYS A 34 12.59 -1.67 -0.33
C CYS A 34 12.93 -0.95 -1.64
N LYS A 35 13.93 -1.45 -2.36
CA LYS A 35 14.40 -0.83 -3.60
C LYS A 35 13.32 -0.75 -4.68
N ASP A 36 12.45 -1.74 -4.74
CA ASP A 36 11.33 -1.74 -5.69
C ASP A 36 10.36 -0.60 -5.40
N CYS A 37 10.02 -0.38 -4.13
CA CYS A 37 9.18 0.75 -3.72
C CYS A 37 9.85 2.09 -4.00
N GLN A 38 11.15 2.20 -3.76
CA GLN A 38 11.92 3.40 -4.10
C GLN A 38 11.87 3.69 -5.60
N ARG A 39 12.09 2.67 -6.44
CA ARG A 39 12.06 2.84 -7.90
C ARG A 39 10.67 3.16 -8.44
N THR A 40 9.64 2.52 -7.93
CA THR A 40 8.27 2.74 -8.42
C THR A 40 7.66 4.06 -7.97
N THR A 41 8.15 4.63 -6.87
CA THR A 41 7.68 5.94 -6.38
C THR A 41 8.60 7.10 -6.75
N GLY A 42 9.87 6.80 -7.09
CA GLY A 42 10.89 7.84 -7.23
C GLY A 42 11.21 8.55 -5.91
N SER A 43 10.87 7.93 -4.78
CA SER A 43 11.10 8.45 -3.43
C SER A 43 11.83 7.44 -2.56
N GLY A 44 12.11 7.78 -1.32
CA GLY A 44 12.81 6.90 -0.39
C GLY A 44 11.98 5.75 0.17
N LYS A 45 10.67 5.82 -0.01
CA LYS A 45 9.72 4.80 0.47
C LYS A 45 8.38 4.89 -0.26
N ALA A 46 7.59 3.84 -0.16
CA ALA A 46 6.16 3.87 -0.43
C ALA A 46 5.39 3.79 0.88
N THR A 47 4.29 4.53 0.99
CA THR A 47 3.34 4.41 2.09
C THR A 47 2.13 3.64 1.61
N ILE A 48 1.84 2.52 2.21
CA ILE A 48 0.86 1.56 1.72
C ILE A 48 -0.14 1.16 2.80
N LEU A 49 -1.40 1.06 2.41
CA LEU A 49 -2.51 0.56 3.21
C LEU A 49 -2.79 -0.88 2.80
N PHE A 50 -2.74 -1.80 3.74
CA PHE A 50 -3.17 -3.18 3.52
C PHE A 50 -4.67 -3.26 3.76
N ILE A 51 -5.41 -3.65 2.73
CA ILE A 51 -6.86 -3.77 2.79
C ILE A 51 -7.35 -4.92 1.91
N ALA A 52 -8.37 -5.64 2.35
CA ALA A 52 -8.95 -6.68 1.52
C ALA A 52 -9.60 -6.08 0.25
N LYS A 53 -9.33 -6.69 -0.89
CA LYS A 53 -9.84 -6.28 -2.20
C LYS A 53 -11.34 -5.98 -2.21
N LYS A 54 -12.15 -6.77 -1.50
CA LYS A 54 -13.60 -6.59 -1.43
C LYS A 54 -14.07 -5.26 -0.81
N TYR A 55 -13.19 -4.55 -0.12
CA TYR A 55 -13.48 -3.26 0.50
C TYR A 55 -12.92 -2.07 -0.29
N VAL A 56 -12.47 -2.32 -1.51
CA VAL A 56 -12.00 -1.30 -2.45
C VAL A 56 -12.86 -1.36 -3.70
N ASP A 57 -13.53 -0.28 -4.01
CA ASP A 57 -14.28 -0.12 -5.25
C ASP A 57 -13.47 0.75 -6.21
N LEU A 58 -12.93 0.11 -7.24
CA LEU A 58 -12.05 0.72 -8.23
C LEU A 58 -12.84 1.04 -9.50
N ASN A 59 -12.78 2.28 -9.96
CA ASN A 59 -13.33 2.74 -11.22
C ASN A 59 -12.23 3.13 -12.19
N GLY A 60 -12.30 2.62 -13.41
CA GLY A 60 -11.28 2.74 -14.42
C GLY A 60 -10.40 1.49 -14.52
N GLU A 61 -9.57 1.42 -15.53
CA GLU A 61 -8.74 0.26 -15.84
C GLU A 61 -7.27 0.57 -15.60
N LEU A 62 -6.67 -0.12 -14.62
CA LEU A 62 -5.24 -0.02 -14.32
C LEU A 62 -4.42 -0.83 -15.33
N LYS A 63 -3.26 -0.31 -15.68
CA LYS A 63 -2.18 -1.08 -16.28
C LYS A 63 -1.29 -1.66 -15.17
N PHE A 64 -0.77 -2.86 -15.37
CA PHE A 64 0.05 -3.54 -14.39
C PHE A 64 1.45 -3.84 -14.90
N PHE A 65 2.41 -3.66 -14.01
CA PHE A 65 3.77 -4.17 -14.17
C PHE A 65 4.01 -5.25 -13.11
N GLU A 66 4.50 -6.41 -13.55
CA GLU A 66 4.80 -7.52 -12.65
C GLU A 66 6.30 -7.71 -12.50
N SER A 67 6.74 -7.88 -11.26
CA SER A 67 8.13 -8.25 -10.95
C SER A 67 8.17 -9.16 -9.74
N LYS A 68 9.24 -9.94 -9.61
CA LYS A 68 9.54 -10.68 -8.40
C LYS A 68 10.06 -9.70 -7.36
N GLY A 69 9.34 -9.57 -6.23
CA GLY A 69 9.72 -8.70 -5.13
C GLY A 69 10.88 -9.25 -4.29
N SER A 70 11.39 -8.43 -3.38
CA SER A 70 12.49 -8.80 -2.48
C SER A 70 12.14 -9.97 -1.54
N SER A 71 10.85 -10.18 -1.27
CA SER A 71 10.35 -11.33 -0.50
C SER A 71 10.26 -12.64 -1.28
N GLY A 72 10.52 -12.61 -2.59
CA GLY A 72 10.32 -13.74 -3.50
C GLY A 72 8.91 -13.85 -4.09
N SER A 73 7.96 -13.06 -3.61
CA SER A 73 6.60 -12.99 -4.15
C SER A 73 6.54 -12.25 -5.48
N HIS A 74 5.61 -12.66 -6.34
CA HIS A 74 5.33 -11.95 -7.60
C HIS A 74 4.37 -10.79 -7.32
N VAL A 75 4.88 -9.58 -7.42
CA VAL A 75 4.11 -8.36 -7.13
C VAL A 75 3.66 -7.71 -8.42
N ARG A 76 2.35 -7.49 -8.52
CA ARG A 76 1.74 -6.72 -9.60
C ARG A 76 1.44 -5.31 -9.12
N ARG A 77 1.99 -4.33 -9.81
CA ARG A 77 1.83 -2.90 -9.50
C ARG A 77 0.93 -2.25 -10.52
N GLY A 78 -0.22 -1.76 -10.05
CA GLY A 78 -1.23 -1.11 -10.85
C GLY A 78 -1.05 0.40 -10.88
N PHE A 79 -1.11 0.96 -12.08
CA PHE A 79 -0.95 2.39 -12.31
C PHE A 79 -1.90 2.88 -13.40
N CYS A 80 -2.18 4.17 -13.36
CA CYS A 80 -2.99 4.80 -14.38
C CYS A 80 -2.24 4.78 -15.73
N PRO A 81 -2.83 4.23 -16.81
CA PRO A 81 -2.16 4.18 -18.10
C PRO A 81 -1.99 5.55 -18.76
N ASN A 82 -2.76 6.56 -18.34
CA ASN A 82 -2.69 7.92 -18.87
C ASN A 82 -1.65 8.78 -18.15
N CYS A 83 -1.68 8.87 -16.81
CA CYS A 83 -0.78 9.75 -16.06
C CYS A 83 0.35 9.03 -15.32
N GLY A 84 0.34 7.70 -15.26
CA GLY A 84 1.38 6.89 -14.61
C GLY A 84 1.31 6.83 -13.10
N SER A 85 0.32 7.46 -12.45
CA SER A 85 0.17 7.39 -10.99
C SER A 85 0.02 5.95 -10.52
N GLY A 86 0.88 5.50 -9.60
CA GLY A 86 0.75 4.21 -8.93
C GLY A 86 -0.39 4.23 -7.93
N ILE A 87 -1.37 3.35 -8.08
CA ILE A 87 -2.57 3.32 -7.24
C ILE A 87 -2.50 2.23 -6.18
N LEU A 88 -2.29 1.01 -6.60
CA LEU A 88 -2.24 -0.15 -5.73
C LEU A 88 -1.35 -1.24 -6.30
N SER A 89 -0.96 -2.13 -5.44
CA SER A 89 -0.28 -3.37 -5.84
C SER A 89 -0.85 -4.54 -5.05
N TYR A 90 -0.53 -5.74 -5.48
CA TYR A 90 -0.85 -6.97 -4.76
C TYR A 90 0.15 -8.07 -5.10
N SER A 91 0.31 -9.02 -4.18
CA SER A 91 1.04 -10.26 -4.45
C SER A 91 0.11 -11.24 -5.16
N LYS A 92 0.60 -11.88 -6.22
CA LYS A 92 -0.18 -12.94 -6.92
C LYS A 92 -0.50 -14.11 -6.00
N GLU A 93 0.39 -14.40 -5.06
CA GLU A 93 0.24 -15.46 -4.08
C GLU A 93 -0.86 -15.15 -3.04
N ILE A 94 -1.14 -13.85 -2.83
CA ILE A 94 -2.17 -13.38 -1.89
C ILE A 94 -3.01 -12.29 -2.59
N SER A 95 -3.69 -12.64 -3.67
CA SER A 95 -4.41 -11.68 -4.52
C SER A 95 -5.64 -11.02 -3.88
N ARG A 96 -6.03 -11.46 -2.69
CA ARG A 96 -7.18 -10.91 -1.94
C ARG A 96 -6.84 -9.63 -1.17
N ILE A 97 -5.56 -9.31 -1.01
CA ILE A 97 -5.09 -8.12 -0.29
C ILE A 97 -4.52 -7.13 -1.27
N PHE A 98 -5.02 -5.91 -1.22
CA PHE A 98 -4.47 -4.78 -1.93
C PHE A 98 -3.55 -3.97 -1.03
N TYR A 99 -2.48 -3.45 -1.60
CA TYR A 99 -1.55 -2.50 -1.01
C TYR A 99 -1.79 -1.15 -1.68
N VAL A 100 -2.73 -0.37 -1.12
CA VAL A 100 -3.14 0.91 -1.70
C VAL A 100 -2.12 1.98 -1.34
N LYS A 101 -1.73 2.80 -2.30
CA LYS A 101 -0.81 3.92 -2.09
C LYS A 101 -1.52 5.05 -1.33
N ALA A 102 -1.09 5.30 -0.10
CA ALA A 102 -1.74 6.29 0.77
C ALA A 102 -1.79 7.70 0.19
N GLY A 103 -0.75 8.09 -0.57
CA GLY A 103 -0.68 9.40 -1.21
C GLY A 103 -1.71 9.64 -2.31
N THR A 104 -2.43 8.63 -2.77
CA THR A 104 -3.52 8.75 -3.75
C THR A 104 -4.88 9.01 -3.11
N LEU A 105 -5.00 8.93 -1.78
CA LEU A 105 -6.21 9.32 -1.06
C LEU A 105 -6.43 10.82 -1.18
N ASP A 106 -7.68 11.25 -1.33
CA ASP A 106 -8.05 12.66 -1.34
C ASP A 106 -7.85 13.28 0.05
N ASP A 107 -8.21 12.55 1.10
CA ASP A 107 -7.88 12.87 2.50
C ASP A 107 -7.15 11.70 3.15
N SER A 108 -5.89 11.89 3.50
CA SER A 108 -5.07 10.90 4.19
C SER A 108 -4.77 11.27 5.65
N SER A 109 -5.42 12.30 6.18
CA SER A 109 -5.17 12.80 7.54
C SER A 109 -5.42 11.76 8.64
N TRP A 110 -6.29 10.80 8.39
CA TRP A 110 -6.63 9.68 9.28
C TRP A 110 -5.60 8.53 9.26
N VAL A 111 -4.68 8.54 8.30
CA VAL A 111 -3.71 7.44 8.13
C VAL A 111 -2.70 7.46 9.27
N LYS A 112 -2.57 6.33 9.95
CA LYS A 112 -1.60 6.10 11.01
C LYS A 112 -0.66 4.98 10.60
N ILE A 113 0.64 5.25 10.66
CA ILE A 113 1.65 4.28 10.23
C ILE A 113 1.96 3.31 11.37
N ASP A 114 1.79 2.01 11.12
CA ASP A 114 2.02 0.96 12.10
C ASP A 114 3.48 0.53 12.16
N SER A 115 4.15 0.45 11.01
CA SER A 115 5.55 0.00 10.97
C SER A 115 6.28 0.40 9.70
N ASN A 116 7.61 0.23 9.73
CA ASN A 116 8.52 0.34 8.60
C ASN A 116 8.96 -1.04 8.14
N PHE A 117 8.89 -1.31 6.82
CA PHE A 117 9.41 -2.52 6.19
C PHE A 117 10.71 -2.22 5.45
N PHE A 118 11.61 -3.19 5.41
CA PHE A 118 12.88 -3.13 4.68
C PHE A 118 13.75 -1.94 5.09
N THR A 119 13.87 -1.69 6.38
CA THR A 119 14.65 -0.56 6.90
C THR A 119 16.13 -0.63 6.58
N LYS A 120 16.68 -1.85 6.37
CA LYS A 120 18.07 -2.03 5.91
C LYS A 120 18.33 -1.42 4.52
N SER A 121 17.30 -1.23 3.71
CA SER A 121 17.38 -0.62 2.38
C SER A 121 17.13 0.89 2.39
N ALA A 122 16.77 1.46 3.54
CA ALA A 122 16.49 2.88 3.68
C ALA A 122 17.72 3.75 3.38
N ASN A 123 17.49 4.89 2.77
CA ASN A 123 18.53 5.85 2.44
C ASN A 123 18.79 6.81 3.61
N ASN A 124 20.01 7.34 3.69
CA ASN A 124 20.39 8.33 4.71
C ASN A 124 19.54 9.62 4.65
N TRP A 125 19.07 9.98 3.47
CA TRP A 125 18.22 11.16 3.26
C TRP A 125 16.73 10.89 3.53
N ASN A 126 16.37 9.65 3.82
CA ASN A 126 15.00 9.24 4.19
C ASN A 126 15.06 8.12 5.22
N LYS A 127 15.51 8.45 6.42
CA LYS A 127 15.63 7.51 7.52
C LYS A 127 14.27 7.05 8.01
N PRO A 128 14.12 5.77 8.40
CA PRO A 128 12.92 5.30 9.05
C PRO A 128 12.63 6.05 10.35
N ASP A 129 11.36 6.26 10.65
CA ASP A 129 10.92 6.70 11.98
C ASP A 129 11.11 5.54 12.97
N GLU A 130 12.10 5.64 13.84
CA GLU A 130 12.42 4.63 14.84
C GLU A 130 11.46 4.61 16.02
N SER A 131 10.55 5.59 16.13
CA SER A 131 9.50 5.61 17.16
C SER A 131 8.40 4.57 16.91
N ILE A 132 8.31 4.04 15.70
CA ILE A 132 7.41 2.95 15.33
C ILE A 132 8.19 1.69 15.01
N LYS A 133 7.48 0.56 14.97
CA LYS A 133 8.09 -0.75 14.73
C LYS A 133 8.85 -0.79 13.40
N CYS A 134 10.09 -1.29 13.44
CA CYS A 134 10.96 -1.42 12.27
C CYS A 134 11.29 -2.90 12.01
N PHE A 135 11.17 -3.30 10.74
CA PHE A 135 11.60 -4.60 10.24
C PHE A 135 12.73 -4.39 9.23
N GLU A 136 13.86 -5.04 9.42
CA GLU A 136 15.01 -4.94 8.51
C GLU A 136 14.69 -5.44 7.09
N GLY A 137 13.86 -6.47 7.00
CA GLY A 137 13.36 -7.03 5.75
C GLY A 137 11.85 -7.06 5.72
N ASN A 138 11.31 -8.08 5.05
CA ASN A 138 9.89 -8.37 5.12
C ASN A 138 9.59 -9.02 6.48
N PRO A 139 8.58 -8.57 7.23
CA PRO A 139 8.13 -9.32 8.40
C PRO A 139 7.75 -10.73 7.95
N SER A 140 8.18 -11.73 8.72
CA SER A 140 8.02 -13.13 8.30
C SER A 140 6.58 -13.41 7.88
N ILE A 141 6.42 -14.06 6.75
CA ILE A 141 5.13 -14.46 6.17
C ILE A 141 4.22 -15.11 7.23
N ILE A 142 4.81 -15.80 8.20
CA ILE A 142 4.09 -16.51 9.28
C ILE A 142 3.40 -15.56 10.26
N SER A 143 4.00 -14.43 10.64
CA SER A 143 3.37 -13.46 11.56
C SER A 143 2.35 -12.56 10.84
N GLY A 144 2.63 -12.18 9.60
CA GLY A 144 1.75 -11.35 8.79
C GLY A 144 0.50 -12.11 8.31
N ILE A 145 0.66 -13.35 7.82
CA ILE A 145 -0.44 -14.18 7.32
C ILE A 145 -1.40 -14.57 8.46
N LYS A 146 -0.90 -14.90 9.65
CA LYS A 146 -1.77 -15.21 10.79
C LYS A 146 -2.65 -14.03 11.20
N THR A 147 -2.15 -12.82 11.12
CA THR A 147 -2.92 -11.61 11.40
C THR A 147 -3.95 -11.35 10.31
N ILE A 148 -3.57 -11.53 9.05
CA ILE A 148 -4.43 -11.34 7.87
C ILE A 148 -5.55 -12.39 7.84
N ILE A 149 -5.25 -13.67 8.10
CA ILE A 149 -6.23 -14.76 8.10
C ILE A 149 -7.23 -14.62 9.24
N LYS A 150 -6.81 -14.11 10.41
CA LYS A 150 -7.73 -13.85 11.54
C LYS A 150 -8.69 -12.68 11.28
N SER A 151 -8.44 -11.86 10.27
CA SER A 151 -9.27 -10.72 9.89
C SER A 151 -10.32 -11.05 8.82
N PHE A 152 -10.36 -12.30 8.38
CA PHE A 152 -11.37 -12.88 7.48
C PHE A 152 -12.20 -13.91 8.27
#